data_23c9d78ac5258a97f82c96546af8e068
#
_entry.id   23c9d78ac5258a97f82c96546af8e068
#
_cell.length_a   1.000
_cell.length_b   1.000
_cell.length_c   1.000
_cell.angle_alpha   90.00
_cell.angle_beta   90.00
_cell.angle_gamma   90.00
#
_symmetry.space_group_name_H-M   'P 1'
#
loop_
_entity.id
_entity.type
_entity.pdbx_description
1 polymer ?
#
loop_
_entity_poly.entity_id
_entity_poly.type
_entity_poly.pdbx_seq_one_letter_code
_entity_poly.pdbx_strand_id
1 'polypeptide(L)'
;MKNITERNYKSELKFVYSNNDILSIIFQKNDVLLGVVGEFNNNIKQLEEITNTNIHTRGNSILVKSSAKKNELVKNAIKFLSEQFIINGRIEKKDIISSVNKFMIDEKNNSGKNIEYIIKTPKKSVIPRSEKQKKYVRALKESEIIISAGPAGTGKTFLAVAVALTMLLEKKIEKIILSRPAIEAGERLGFLPGDMREKVDPYLRPLYDSLYDLLDYEKIQKKIEVGDIEIAPLAFMRGRTLKNSFAILDEAQNATDTQIKMFLTRIGENSKIVINGDPSQIDLPNKSLSGLNKSKKLLGHLKEISVVDFDHTDVVRHPLVSKIVKAYSDQKTE
;
A
#
# COMPACT_ATOMS: atom_id res chain seq x y z
N MET A 1 -28.53 15.53 -12.92
CA MET A 1 -28.00 16.04 -11.63
C MET A 1 -28.69 15.27 -10.52
N LYS A 2 -28.03 14.25 -9.95
CA LYS A 2 -28.46 13.58 -8.71
C LYS A 2 -27.31 13.75 -7.73
N ASN A 3 -27.60 14.44 -6.64
CA ASN A 3 -26.71 14.69 -5.51
C ASN A 3 -26.16 13.36 -4.99
N ILE A 4 -24.86 13.16 -5.11
CA ILE A 4 -24.14 12.12 -4.39
C ILE A 4 -23.95 12.67 -2.97
N THR A 5 -24.91 12.38 -2.12
CA THR A 5 -24.84 12.61 -0.69
C THR A 5 -23.59 11.90 -0.14
N GLU A 6 -22.73 12.64 0.53
CA GLU A 6 -21.64 12.12 1.36
C GLU A 6 -22.19 11.04 2.28
N ARG A 7 -21.90 9.79 1.98
CA ARG A 7 -22.19 8.68 2.91
C ARG A 7 -21.27 8.83 4.11
N ASN A 8 -21.86 9.23 5.24
CA ASN A 8 -21.22 9.20 6.54
C ASN A 8 -20.78 7.76 6.86
N TYR A 9 -19.51 7.43 6.69
CA TYR A 9 -18.90 6.12 6.94
C TYR A 9 -18.64 5.85 8.43
N LYS A 10 -19.38 6.47 9.35
CA LYS A 10 -19.31 6.10 10.78
C LYS A 10 -19.99 4.75 10.94
N SER A 11 -19.20 3.74 11.38
CA SER A 11 -19.76 2.50 11.89
C SER A 11 -20.69 2.86 13.06
N GLU A 12 -22.00 2.64 12.86
CA GLU A 12 -23.01 2.89 13.89
C GLU A 12 -22.97 1.73 14.91
N LEU A 13 -21.87 1.67 15.69
CA LEU A 13 -21.63 0.72 16.75
C LEU A 13 -21.88 1.40 18.10
N LYS A 14 -22.64 0.75 18.98
CA LYS A 14 -22.75 1.14 20.38
C LYS A 14 -21.92 0.20 21.25
N PHE A 15 -21.16 0.77 22.17
CA PHE A 15 -20.32 0.04 23.10
C PHE A 15 -20.88 0.18 24.51
N VAL A 16 -21.15 -0.93 25.17
CA VAL A 16 -21.70 -0.97 26.55
C VAL A 16 -20.80 -1.86 27.39
N TYR A 17 -20.32 -1.33 28.50
CA TYR A 17 -19.57 -2.09 29.50
C TYR A 17 -20.52 -2.46 30.63
N SER A 18 -20.71 -3.75 30.89
CA SER A 18 -21.56 -4.23 32.03
C SER A 18 -20.79 -4.35 33.33
N ASN A 19 -19.49 -4.62 33.26
CA ASN A 19 -18.49 -4.57 34.32
C ASN A 19 -17.15 -4.38 33.60
N ASN A 20 -16.04 -4.15 34.31
CA ASN A 20 -14.72 -3.96 33.69
C ASN A 20 -14.28 -5.13 32.75
N ASP A 21 -14.91 -6.31 32.92
CA ASP A 21 -14.55 -7.55 32.21
C ASP A 21 -15.49 -7.93 31.06
N ILE A 22 -16.65 -7.25 30.90
CA ILE A 22 -17.63 -7.59 29.84
C ILE A 22 -17.92 -6.36 29.00
N LEU A 23 -17.61 -6.46 27.72
CA LEU A 23 -17.92 -5.49 26.69
C LEU A 23 -18.99 -6.04 25.75
N SER A 24 -20.08 -5.29 25.55
CA SER A 24 -21.09 -5.55 24.52
C SER A 24 -20.94 -4.56 23.38
N ILE A 25 -20.77 -5.06 22.16
CA ILE A 25 -20.68 -4.28 20.93
C ILE A 25 -21.95 -4.50 20.14
N ILE A 26 -22.81 -3.50 20.07
CA ILE A 26 -24.15 -3.58 19.45
C ILE A 26 -24.07 -2.97 18.04
N PHE A 27 -24.50 -3.72 17.05
CA PHE A 27 -24.56 -3.31 15.65
C PHE A 27 -25.95 -2.78 15.33
N GLN A 28 -26.03 -1.63 14.66
CA GLN A 28 -27.31 -1.11 14.16
C GLN A 28 -27.73 -1.74 12.84
N LYS A 29 -26.77 -2.32 12.09
CA LYS A 29 -26.99 -2.97 10.80
C LYS A 29 -26.56 -4.43 10.87
N ASN A 30 -27.49 -5.35 10.62
CA ASN A 30 -27.22 -6.79 10.67
C ASN A 30 -26.31 -7.27 9.52
N ASP A 31 -26.33 -6.64 8.36
CA ASP A 31 -25.42 -6.94 7.26
C ASP A 31 -23.96 -6.70 7.63
N VAL A 32 -23.69 -5.62 8.35
CA VAL A 32 -22.36 -5.32 8.87
C VAL A 32 -21.94 -6.34 9.92
N LEU A 33 -22.84 -6.70 10.85
CA LEU A 33 -22.56 -7.75 11.83
C LEU A 33 -22.18 -9.06 11.14
N LEU A 34 -23.01 -9.54 10.18
CA LEU A 34 -22.77 -10.78 9.46
C LEU A 34 -21.44 -10.75 8.70
N GLY A 35 -21.10 -9.62 8.09
CA GLY A 35 -19.82 -9.45 7.43
C GLY A 35 -18.62 -9.49 8.39
N VAL A 36 -18.74 -8.87 9.55
CA VAL A 36 -17.70 -8.89 10.59
C VAL A 36 -17.53 -10.28 11.18
N VAL A 37 -18.62 -10.96 11.48
CA VAL A 37 -18.64 -12.31 12.05
C VAL A 37 -18.08 -13.34 11.06
N GLY A 38 -18.39 -13.17 9.78
CA GLY A 38 -18.00 -14.08 8.71
C GLY A 38 -18.79 -15.40 8.71
N GLU A 39 -18.63 -16.16 7.64
CA GLU A 39 -19.28 -17.46 7.51
C GLU A 39 -18.88 -18.40 8.66
N PHE A 40 -19.86 -19.05 9.28
CA PHE A 40 -19.68 -19.94 10.43
C PHE A 40 -18.88 -19.33 11.60
N ASN A 41 -18.97 -18.03 11.81
CA ASN A 41 -18.22 -17.25 12.83
C ASN A 41 -16.71 -17.31 12.64
N ASN A 42 -16.23 -17.54 11.44
CA ASN A 42 -14.80 -17.82 11.18
C ASN A 42 -13.91 -16.62 11.50
N ASN A 43 -14.38 -15.39 11.22
CA ASN A 43 -13.63 -14.17 11.51
C ASN A 43 -13.51 -13.94 13.02
N ILE A 44 -14.58 -14.20 13.77
CA ILE A 44 -14.60 -14.07 15.22
C ILE A 44 -13.71 -15.12 15.88
N LYS A 45 -13.76 -16.38 15.45
CA LYS A 45 -12.86 -17.43 15.95
C LYS A 45 -11.40 -17.07 15.77
N GLN A 46 -11.02 -16.54 14.60
CA GLN A 46 -9.65 -16.08 14.36
C GLN A 46 -9.28 -14.89 15.28
N LEU A 47 -10.21 -13.97 15.51
CA LEU A 47 -10.00 -12.85 16.39
C LEU A 47 -9.81 -13.33 17.85
N GLU A 48 -10.60 -14.31 18.29
CA GLU A 48 -10.45 -14.97 19.62
C GLU A 48 -9.06 -15.59 19.78
N GLU A 49 -8.62 -16.39 18.81
CA GLU A 49 -7.30 -17.05 18.81
C GLU A 49 -6.15 -16.02 18.91
N ILE A 50 -6.20 -14.98 18.08
CA ILE A 50 -5.12 -13.96 18.02
C ILE A 50 -5.07 -13.13 19.31
N THR A 51 -6.23 -12.77 19.88
CA THR A 51 -6.33 -11.91 21.06
C THR A 51 -6.32 -12.69 22.38
N ASN A 52 -6.51 -14.00 22.30
CA ASN A 52 -6.71 -14.88 23.46
C ASN A 52 -7.81 -14.33 24.38
N THR A 53 -9.00 -14.15 23.81
CA THR A 53 -10.22 -13.62 24.48
C THR A 53 -11.41 -14.52 24.16
N ASN A 54 -12.46 -14.46 24.97
CA ASN A 54 -13.74 -15.14 24.70
C ASN A 54 -14.70 -14.16 24.05
N ILE A 55 -15.14 -14.46 22.82
CA ILE A 55 -16.02 -13.61 22.02
C ILE A 55 -17.26 -14.41 21.61
N HIS A 56 -18.44 -13.95 22.00
CA HIS A 56 -19.70 -14.61 21.67
C HIS A 56 -20.61 -13.67 20.89
N THR A 57 -21.31 -14.22 19.90
CA THR A 57 -22.34 -13.49 19.14
C THR A 57 -23.72 -13.80 19.72
N ARG A 58 -24.53 -12.76 19.97
CA ARG A 58 -25.92 -12.90 20.46
C ARG A 58 -26.81 -11.85 19.82
N GLY A 59 -27.74 -12.27 18.99
CA GLY A 59 -28.64 -11.36 18.28
C GLY A 59 -27.84 -10.38 17.42
N ASN A 60 -28.02 -9.08 17.64
CA ASN A 60 -27.30 -8.01 16.92
C ASN A 60 -26.04 -7.53 17.66
N SER A 61 -25.52 -8.31 18.58
CA SER A 61 -24.39 -7.90 19.42
C SER A 61 -23.27 -8.94 19.49
N ILE A 62 -22.07 -8.46 19.71
CA ILE A 62 -20.87 -9.24 20.04
C ILE A 62 -20.52 -8.96 21.50
N LEU A 63 -20.43 -10.03 22.29
CA LEU A 63 -20.05 -10.00 23.69
C LEU A 63 -18.59 -10.43 23.82
N VAL A 64 -17.78 -9.63 24.49
CA VAL A 64 -16.37 -9.93 24.75
C VAL A 64 -16.18 -10.01 26.26
N LYS A 65 -15.67 -11.15 26.74
CA LYS A 65 -15.35 -11.36 28.16
C LYS A 65 -13.84 -11.51 28.33
N SER A 66 -13.19 -10.45 28.81
CA SER A 66 -11.74 -10.45 29.05
C SER A 66 -11.35 -9.26 29.93
N SER A 67 -10.05 -9.10 30.21
CA SER A 67 -9.56 -7.92 30.92
C SER A 67 -9.88 -6.62 30.17
N ALA A 68 -10.00 -5.52 30.89
CA ALA A 68 -10.32 -4.20 30.32
C ALA A 68 -9.40 -3.84 29.13
N LYS A 69 -8.11 -4.16 29.22
CA LYS A 69 -7.12 -3.94 28.16
C LYS A 69 -7.42 -4.75 26.91
N LYS A 70 -7.72 -6.04 27.05
CA LYS A 70 -8.05 -6.91 25.92
C LYS A 70 -9.42 -6.56 25.32
N ASN A 71 -10.38 -6.14 26.14
CA ASN A 71 -11.68 -5.65 25.69
C ASN A 71 -11.52 -4.42 24.79
N GLU A 72 -10.64 -3.49 25.14
CA GLU A 72 -10.36 -2.31 24.33
C GLU A 72 -9.68 -2.67 22.99
N LEU A 73 -8.76 -3.63 23.01
CA LEU A 73 -8.13 -4.17 21.80
C LEU A 73 -9.18 -4.76 20.84
N VAL A 74 -10.05 -5.65 21.34
CA VAL A 74 -11.11 -6.29 20.54
C VAL A 74 -12.12 -5.26 20.04
N LYS A 75 -12.52 -4.30 20.87
CA LYS A 75 -13.40 -3.18 20.50
C LYS A 75 -12.85 -2.44 19.27
N ASN A 76 -11.59 -2.07 19.32
CA ASN A 76 -10.95 -1.34 18.24
C ASN A 76 -10.77 -2.20 16.98
N ALA A 77 -10.45 -3.49 17.13
CA ALA A 77 -10.37 -4.44 16.02
C ALA A 77 -11.72 -4.60 15.34
N ILE A 78 -12.81 -4.81 16.07
CA ILE A 78 -14.17 -4.95 15.50
C ILE A 78 -14.61 -3.64 14.83
N LYS A 79 -14.32 -2.48 15.43
CA LYS A 79 -14.60 -1.19 14.79
C LYS A 79 -13.89 -1.08 13.43
N PHE A 80 -12.60 -1.41 13.37
CA PHE A 80 -11.84 -1.42 12.12
C PHE A 80 -12.42 -2.39 11.09
N LEU A 81 -12.74 -3.63 11.49
CA LEU A 81 -13.33 -4.62 10.60
C LEU A 81 -14.70 -4.19 10.07
N SER A 82 -15.52 -3.52 10.90
CA SER A 82 -16.81 -2.95 10.48
C SER A 82 -16.63 -1.86 9.42
N GLU A 83 -15.66 -0.97 9.59
CA GLU A 83 -15.32 0.06 8.61
C GLU A 83 -14.81 -0.58 7.31
N GLN A 84 -13.97 -1.62 7.41
CA GLN A 84 -13.51 -2.38 6.24
C GLN A 84 -14.64 -3.03 5.46
N PHE A 85 -15.58 -3.67 6.16
CA PHE A 85 -16.73 -4.30 5.51
C PHE A 85 -17.65 -3.28 4.83
N ILE A 86 -17.93 -2.15 5.48
CA ILE A 86 -18.75 -1.06 4.89
C ILE A 86 -18.10 -0.52 3.59
N ILE A 87 -16.77 -0.46 3.56
CA ILE A 87 -16.02 0.10 2.42
C ILE A 87 -15.85 -0.93 1.30
N ASN A 88 -15.47 -2.17 1.63
CA ASN A 88 -15.03 -3.18 0.66
C ASN A 88 -16.06 -4.28 0.40
N GLY A 89 -17.13 -4.37 1.19
CA GLY A 89 -18.16 -5.41 1.11
C GLY A 89 -17.70 -6.80 1.57
N ARG A 90 -16.43 -6.95 1.99
CA ARG A 90 -15.84 -8.22 2.46
C ARG A 90 -14.72 -7.98 3.43
N ILE A 91 -14.44 -9.00 4.26
CA ILE A 91 -13.29 -9.05 5.17
C ILE A 91 -12.43 -10.26 4.78
N GLU A 92 -11.14 -10.03 4.62
CA GLU A 92 -10.18 -11.08 4.35
C GLU A 92 -9.40 -11.45 5.63
N LYS A 93 -8.86 -12.67 5.70
CA LYS A 93 -8.06 -13.15 6.85
C LYS A 93 -6.93 -12.18 7.24
N LYS A 94 -6.30 -11.56 6.26
CA LYS A 94 -5.25 -10.54 6.47
C LYS A 94 -5.76 -9.27 7.17
N ASP A 95 -7.05 -8.92 7.01
CA ASP A 95 -7.63 -7.75 7.65
C ASP A 95 -7.84 -7.97 9.15
N ILE A 96 -8.15 -9.22 9.54
CA ILE A 96 -8.28 -9.61 10.96
C ILE A 96 -6.94 -9.50 11.68
N ILE A 97 -5.87 -10.04 11.09
CA ILE A 97 -4.51 -9.94 11.65
C ILE A 97 -4.08 -8.46 11.74
N SER A 98 -4.35 -7.68 10.69
CA SER A 98 -4.02 -6.26 10.64
C SER A 98 -4.79 -5.44 11.67
N SER A 99 -6.06 -5.81 11.95
CA SER A 99 -6.88 -5.12 12.96
C SER A 99 -6.28 -5.24 14.36
N VAL A 100 -5.75 -6.41 14.71
CA VAL A 100 -5.15 -6.64 16.04
C VAL A 100 -3.76 -6.01 16.13
N ASN A 101 -2.90 -6.23 15.13
CA ASN A 101 -1.55 -5.67 15.12
C ASN A 101 -1.54 -4.15 15.17
N LYS A 102 -2.47 -3.50 14.48
CA LYS A 102 -2.64 -2.06 14.50
C LYS A 102 -2.83 -1.51 15.92
N PHE A 103 -3.64 -2.17 16.72
CA PHE A 103 -3.98 -1.68 18.08
C PHE A 103 -3.00 -2.18 19.14
N MET A 104 -2.26 -3.25 18.93
CA MET A 104 -1.12 -3.62 19.77
C MET A 104 0.05 -2.61 19.66
N ILE A 105 0.18 -1.95 18.51
CA ILE A 105 1.19 -0.90 18.27
C ILE A 105 0.68 0.47 18.74
N ASP A 106 -0.61 0.77 18.59
CA ASP A 106 -1.22 2.05 18.96
C ASP A 106 -1.30 2.29 20.48
N GLU A 107 -1.14 1.27 21.33
CA GLU A 107 -0.97 1.47 22.78
C GLU A 107 0.27 2.31 23.14
N LYS A 108 1.23 2.45 22.23
CA LYS A 108 2.38 3.35 22.40
C LYS A 108 2.16 4.77 21.84
N ASN A 109 1.12 4.99 21.00
CA ASN A 109 0.87 6.29 20.37
C ASN A 109 -0.65 6.58 20.30
N ASN A 110 -1.15 7.35 21.26
CA ASN A 110 -2.52 7.89 21.30
C ASN A 110 -2.87 8.67 20.03
N SER A 111 -3.96 8.31 19.36
CA SER A 111 -5.04 9.19 18.90
C SER A 111 -5.70 8.84 17.55
N GLY A 112 -7.00 8.95 17.54
CA GLY A 112 -8.04 8.73 16.54
C GLY A 112 -7.96 9.40 15.13
N LYS A 113 -6.82 9.40 14.44
CA LYS A 113 -6.62 10.08 13.13
C LYS A 113 -6.44 9.15 11.92
N ASN A 114 -7.01 7.95 11.91
CA ASN A 114 -6.72 6.98 10.83
C ASN A 114 -7.55 7.16 9.54
N ILE A 115 -8.58 8.00 9.52
CA ILE A 115 -9.44 8.24 8.34
C ILE A 115 -8.66 9.00 7.25
N GLU A 116 -7.68 9.80 7.62
CA GLU A 116 -6.89 10.67 6.74
C GLU A 116 -6.01 9.91 5.73
N TYR A 117 -5.65 8.65 6.04
CA TYR A 117 -4.71 7.87 5.22
C TYR A 117 -5.39 6.86 4.29
N ILE A 118 -6.73 6.75 4.31
CA ILE A 118 -7.45 5.86 3.41
C ILE A 118 -7.39 6.42 1.99
N ILE A 119 -6.94 5.59 1.05
CA ILE A 119 -6.91 5.92 -0.37
C ILE A 119 -8.13 5.24 -1.02
N LYS A 120 -9.10 6.04 -1.44
CA LYS A 120 -10.33 5.55 -2.07
C LYS A 120 -10.12 5.44 -3.57
N THR A 121 -10.10 4.23 -4.10
CA THR A 121 -10.10 3.97 -5.53
C THR A 121 -11.44 3.39 -5.98
N PRO A 122 -11.79 3.42 -7.27
CA PRO A 122 -13.08 2.92 -7.73
C PRO A 122 -13.36 1.45 -7.41
N LYS A 123 -12.33 0.59 -7.46
CA LYS A 123 -12.49 -0.84 -7.17
C LYS A 123 -12.42 -1.19 -5.69
N LYS A 124 -11.57 -0.51 -4.94
CA LYS A 124 -11.35 -0.81 -3.51
C LYS A 124 -10.77 0.37 -2.75
N SER A 125 -10.95 0.36 -1.45
CA SER A 125 -10.23 1.28 -0.56
C SER A 125 -8.93 0.64 -0.10
N VAL A 126 -7.84 1.38 -0.25
CA VAL A 126 -6.50 0.96 0.18
C VAL A 126 -6.20 1.60 1.52
N ILE A 127 -5.94 0.75 2.51
CA ILE A 127 -5.69 1.17 3.88
C ILE A 127 -4.25 0.82 4.26
N PRO A 128 -3.45 1.82 4.64
CA PRO A 128 -2.11 1.57 5.18
C PRO A 128 -2.17 0.70 6.43
N ARG A 129 -1.33 -0.33 6.49
CA ARG A 129 -1.32 -1.35 7.53
C ARG A 129 -0.27 -1.13 8.61
N SER A 130 0.77 -0.34 8.31
CA SER A 130 1.83 0.02 9.25
C SER A 130 1.97 1.54 9.37
N GLU A 131 2.62 1.98 10.43
CA GLU A 131 2.90 3.41 10.62
C GLU A 131 3.81 3.97 9.52
N LYS A 132 4.73 3.16 9.00
CA LYS A 132 5.59 3.56 7.89
C LYS A 132 4.80 3.68 6.59
N GLN A 133 3.83 2.79 6.35
CA GLN A 133 2.91 2.94 5.23
C GLN A 133 2.06 4.22 5.34
N LYS A 134 1.59 4.58 6.53
CA LYS A 134 0.88 5.86 6.76
C LYS A 134 1.79 7.05 6.48
N LYS A 135 3.01 7.04 7.04
CA LYS A 135 4.02 8.07 6.76
C LYS A 135 4.28 8.19 5.26
N TYR A 136 4.35 7.06 4.56
CA TYR A 136 4.57 7.05 3.12
C TYR A 136 3.38 7.64 2.35
N VAL A 137 2.15 7.25 2.67
CA VAL A 137 0.93 7.82 2.05
C VAL A 137 0.84 9.32 2.30
N ARG A 138 1.21 9.78 3.49
CA ARG A 138 1.30 11.21 3.78
C ARG A 138 2.34 11.90 2.90
N ALA A 139 3.56 11.36 2.82
CA ALA A 139 4.62 11.89 1.97
C ALA A 139 4.19 11.96 0.50
N LEU A 140 3.52 10.91 -0.03
CA LEU A 140 3.00 10.89 -1.40
C LEU A 140 1.98 12.01 -1.68
N LYS A 141 1.22 12.43 -0.67
CA LYS A 141 0.24 13.53 -0.80
C LYS A 141 0.89 14.91 -0.67
N GLU A 142 1.84 15.07 0.25
CA GLU A 142 2.37 16.37 0.66
C GLU A 142 3.68 16.78 -0.03
N SER A 143 4.61 15.83 -0.27
CA SER A 143 5.93 16.15 -0.81
C SER A 143 5.98 16.13 -2.33
N GLU A 144 6.92 16.85 -2.92
CA GLU A 144 7.16 16.86 -4.36
C GLU A 144 8.03 15.67 -4.80
N ILE A 145 9.05 15.33 -4.02
CA ILE A 145 9.92 14.18 -4.28
C ILE A 145 9.88 13.24 -3.08
N ILE A 146 9.66 11.96 -3.35
CA ILE A 146 9.59 10.91 -2.35
C ILE A 146 10.56 9.80 -2.72
N ILE A 147 11.45 9.45 -1.79
CA ILE A 147 12.36 8.31 -1.94
C ILE A 147 11.96 7.25 -0.92
N SER A 148 11.51 6.09 -1.38
CA SER A 148 11.16 4.99 -0.49
C SER A 148 12.07 3.79 -0.71
N ALA A 149 12.66 3.29 0.36
CA ALA A 149 13.56 2.15 0.34
C ALA A 149 13.10 1.07 1.34
N GLY A 150 13.30 -0.20 0.99
CA GLY A 150 13.03 -1.32 1.88
C GLY A 150 12.59 -2.59 1.17
N PRO A 151 12.34 -3.68 1.94
CA PRO A 151 12.09 -5.01 1.38
C PRO A 151 10.90 -5.06 0.42
N ALA A 152 10.96 -5.99 -0.53
CA ALA A 152 9.82 -6.29 -1.39
C ALA A 152 8.61 -6.77 -0.56
N GLY A 153 7.39 -6.44 -1.00
CA GLY A 153 6.15 -6.79 -0.29
C GLY A 153 5.73 -5.81 0.80
N THR A 154 6.40 -4.67 0.96
CA THR A 154 5.98 -3.59 1.86
C THR A 154 4.92 -2.65 1.26
N GLY A 155 4.49 -2.89 0.00
CA GLY A 155 3.43 -2.15 -0.67
C GLY A 155 3.84 -0.81 -1.28
N LYS A 156 5.14 -0.51 -1.40
CA LYS A 156 5.65 0.77 -1.94
C LYS A 156 5.00 1.15 -3.26
N THR A 157 5.16 0.31 -4.26
CA THR A 157 4.66 0.55 -5.62
C THR A 157 3.14 0.65 -5.64
N PHE A 158 2.46 -0.28 -4.98
CA PHE A 158 1.01 -0.33 -4.92
C PHE A 158 0.39 0.92 -4.26
N LEU A 159 0.94 1.38 -3.13
CA LEU A 159 0.48 2.59 -2.45
C LEU A 159 0.74 3.85 -3.29
N ALA A 160 1.90 3.94 -3.95
CA ALA A 160 2.21 5.06 -4.83
C ALA A 160 1.25 5.13 -6.03
N VAL A 161 0.98 3.99 -6.68
CA VAL A 161 0.02 3.89 -7.80
C VAL A 161 -1.40 4.24 -7.33
N ALA A 162 -1.81 3.79 -6.14
CA ALA A 162 -3.13 4.09 -5.59
C ALA A 162 -3.32 5.61 -5.33
N VAL A 163 -2.31 6.28 -4.77
CA VAL A 163 -2.36 7.74 -4.57
C VAL A 163 -2.35 8.48 -5.90
N ALA A 164 -1.46 8.09 -6.83
CA ALA A 164 -1.40 8.69 -8.17
C ALA A 164 -2.74 8.57 -8.92
N LEU A 165 -3.35 7.38 -8.89
CA LEU A 165 -4.65 7.15 -9.53
C LEU A 165 -5.76 8.02 -8.91
N THR A 166 -5.79 8.15 -7.59
CA THR A 166 -6.75 9.02 -6.92
C THR A 166 -6.55 10.47 -7.33
N MET A 167 -5.30 10.96 -7.36
CA MET A 167 -5.00 12.33 -7.79
C MET A 167 -5.38 12.59 -9.25
N LEU A 168 -5.18 11.60 -10.14
CA LEU A 168 -5.61 11.68 -11.54
C LEU A 168 -7.14 11.77 -11.67
N LEU A 169 -7.86 10.92 -10.93
CA LEU A 169 -9.32 10.91 -10.93
C LEU A 169 -9.94 12.18 -10.33
N GLU A 170 -9.26 12.76 -9.33
CA GLU A 170 -9.61 14.05 -8.74
C GLU A 170 -9.15 15.26 -9.57
N LYS A 171 -8.52 15.03 -10.73
CA LYS A 171 -7.96 16.06 -11.63
C LYS A 171 -6.95 16.99 -10.96
N LYS A 172 -6.24 16.50 -9.94
CA LYS A 172 -5.11 17.19 -9.29
C LYS A 172 -3.83 17.12 -10.12
N ILE A 173 -3.74 16.11 -10.96
CA ILE A 173 -2.72 15.90 -11.96
C ILE A 173 -3.37 15.48 -13.28
N GLU A 174 -2.66 15.63 -14.37
CA GLU A 174 -3.15 15.29 -15.72
C GLU A 174 -2.60 13.93 -16.19
N LYS A 175 -1.45 13.50 -15.66
CA LYS A 175 -0.77 12.31 -16.14
C LYS A 175 -0.13 11.51 -15.01
N ILE A 176 -0.21 10.17 -15.11
CA ILE A 176 0.59 9.21 -14.34
C ILE A 176 1.66 8.65 -15.26
N ILE A 177 2.91 8.64 -14.81
CA ILE A 177 4.04 8.05 -15.51
C ILE A 177 4.64 6.97 -14.63
N LEU A 178 4.60 5.72 -15.11
CA LEU A 178 5.16 4.57 -14.43
C LEU A 178 6.40 4.11 -15.19
N SER A 179 7.51 4.01 -14.50
CA SER A 179 8.79 3.69 -15.09
C SER A 179 9.56 2.66 -14.27
N ARG A 180 10.32 1.85 -14.97
CA ARG A 180 11.30 0.92 -14.39
C ARG A 180 12.63 0.99 -15.16
N PRO A 181 13.78 0.74 -14.49
CA PRO A 181 15.02 0.45 -15.21
C PRO A 181 14.82 -0.83 -16.03
N ALA A 182 15.15 -0.78 -17.31
CA ALA A 182 15.24 -1.99 -18.11
C ALA A 182 16.60 -2.66 -17.80
N ILE A 183 16.57 -3.77 -17.05
CA ILE A 183 17.74 -4.58 -16.77
C ILE A 183 17.61 -5.89 -17.51
N GLU A 184 18.67 -6.27 -18.16
CA GLU A 184 18.84 -7.60 -18.71
C GLU A 184 19.12 -8.57 -17.54
N ALA A 185 18.05 -9.11 -16.91
CA ALA A 185 18.19 -10.14 -15.89
C ALA A 185 18.58 -11.48 -16.55
N GLY A 186 19.86 -11.62 -16.91
CA GLY A 186 20.43 -12.86 -17.45
C GLY A 186 20.13 -13.15 -18.93
N GLU A 187 19.05 -12.65 -19.49
CA GLU A 187 18.73 -12.74 -20.92
C GLU A 187 18.95 -11.39 -21.59
N ARG A 188 19.85 -11.35 -22.56
CA ARG A 188 20.12 -10.10 -23.30
C ARG A 188 18.89 -9.72 -24.11
N LEU A 189 18.30 -8.55 -23.83
CA LEU A 189 17.14 -7.98 -24.56
C LEU A 189 17.32 -8.04 -26.08
N GLY A 190 18.58 -8.06 -26.57
CA GLY A 190 18.91 -8.22 -27.98
C GLY A 190 18.49 -9.54 -28.63
N PHE A 191 18.27 -10.60 -27.85
CA PHE A 191 17.88 -11.93 -28.37
C PHE A 191 16.36 -12.17 -28.39
N LEU A 192 15.55 -11.32 -27.74
CA LEU A 192 14.10 -11.46 -27.78
C LEU A 192 13.57 -10.95 -29.15
N PRO A 193 12.64 -11.68 -29.81
CA PRO A 193 11.97 -11.20 -31.00
C PRO A 193 11.04 -10.03 -30.67
N GLY A 194 10.78 -9.15 -31.65
CA GLY A 194 9.88 -8.01 -31.51
C GLY A 194 10.58 -6.66 -31.38
N ASP A 195 9.78 -5.61 -31.35
CA ASP A 195 10.28 -4.24 -31.18
C ASP A 195 10.73 -3.97 -29.72
N MET A 196 11.34 -2.81 -29.48
CA MET A 196 11.86 -2.45 -28.16
C MET A 196 10.74 -2.39 -27.09
N ARG A 197 9.52 -2.05 -27.47
CA ARG A 197 8.37 -2.00 -26.54
C ARG A 197 7.93 -3.40 -26.15
N GLU A 198 7.79 -4.29 -27.11
CA GLU A 198 7.42 -5.70 -26.87
C GLU A 198 8.44 -6.41 -25.98
N LYS A 199 9.72 -6.11 -26.15
CA LYS A 199 10.80 -6.69 -25.35
C LYS A 199 10.79 -6.24 -23.87
N VAL A 200 10.36 -5.02 -23.58
CA VAL A 200 10.33 -4.48 -22.19
C VAL A 200 8.99 -4.66 -21.50
N ASP A 201 7.92 -4.95 -22.24
CA ASP A 201 6.57 -5.10 -21.68
C ASP A 201 6.47 -6.12 -20.54
N PRO A 202 7.11 -7.31 -20.58
CA PRO A 202 7.09 -8.26 -19.47
C PRO A 202 7.61 -7.67 -18.14
N TYR A 203 8.60 -6.80 -18.20
CA TYR A 203 9.17 -6.15 -16.99
C TYR A 203 8.26 -5.07 -16.41
N LEU A 204 7.33 -4.56 -17.22
CA LEU A 204 6.37 -3.53 -16.83
C LEU A 204 5.04 -4.12 -16.31
N ARG A 205 4.78 -5.42 -16.48
CA ARG A 205 3.55 -6.11 -16.05
C ARG A 205 3.15 -5.82 -14.60
N PRO A 206 4.05 -5.86 -13.59
CA PRO A 206 3.66 -5.57 -12.22
C PRO A 206 3.09 -4.15 -11.99
N LEU A 207 3.42 -3.20 -12.87
CA LEU A 207 2.85 -1.85 -12.84
C LEU A 207 1.41 -1.86 -13.38
N TYR A 208 1.16 -2.59 -14.48
CA TYR A 208 -0.19 -2.82 -15.01
C TYR A 208 -1.07 -3.53 -13.98
N ASP A 209 -0.57 -4.60 -13.34
CA ASP A 209 -1.29 -5.37 -12.34
C ASP A 209 -1.73 -4.48 -11.16
N SER A 210 -0.86 -3.58 -10.73
CA SER A 210 -1.17 -2.60 -9.68
C SER A 210 -2.31 -1.66 -10.08
N LEU A 211 -2.38 -1.25 -11.34
CA LEU A 211 -3.46 -0.42 -11.87
C LEU A 211 -4.78 -1.19 -11.99
N TYR A 212 -4.74 -2.41 -12.55
CA TYR A 212 -5.94 -3.26 -12.71
C TYR A 212 -6.56 -3.68 -11.39
N ASP A 213 -5.77 -3.75 -10.34
CA ASP A 213 -6.22 -3.97 -8.98
C ASP A 213 -7.05 -2.79 -8.40
N LEU A 214 -6.89 -1.59 -8.93
CA LEU A 214 -7.44 -0.34 -8.39
C LEU A 214 -8.55 0.26 -9.26
N LEU A 215 -8.54 -0.03 -10.56
CA LEU A 215 -9.53 0.45 -11.53
C LEU A 215 -9.81 -0.63 -12.57
N ASP A 216 -11.01 -0.61 -13.18
CA ASP A 216 -11.43 -1.58 -14.19
C ASP A 216 -10.51 -1.55 -15.41
N TYR A 217 -10.27 -2.74 -15.98
CA TYR A 217 -9.37 -2.95 -17.12
C TYR A 217 -9.67 -1.99 -18.28
N GLU A 218 -10.93 -1.92 -18.73
CA GLU A 218 -11.35 -1.08 -19.86
C GLU A 218 -11.07 0.41 -19.61
N LYS A 219 -11.27 0.87 -18.36
CA LYS A 219 -10.99 2.27 -17.99
C LYS A 219 -9.50 2.57 -17.98
N ILE A 220 -8.66 1.60 -17.55
CA ILE A 220 -7.20 1.74 -17.59
C ILE A 220 -6.72 1.79 -19.04
N GLN A 221 -7.19 0.86 -19.91
CA GLN A 221 -6.81 0.85 -21.31
C GLN A 221 -7.14 2.18 -22.00
N LYS A 222 -8.36 2.68 -21.79
CA LYS A 222 -8.75 3.98 -22.33
C LYS A 222 -7.85 5.13 -21.85
N LYS A 223 -7.44 5.10 -20.58
CA LYS A 223 -6.51 6.11 -20.03
C LYS A 223 -5.09 6.01 -20.60
N ILE A 224 -4.65 4.81 -20.93
CA ILE A 224 -3.37 4.58 -21.62
C ILE A 224 -3.46 5.09 -23.07
N GLU A 225 -4.54 4.79 -23.76
CA GLU A 225 -4.77 5.22 -25.15
C GLU A 225 -4.79 6.75 -25.29
N VAL A 226 -5.47 7.46 -24.38
CA VAL A 226 -5.53 8.93 -24.39
C VAL A 226 -4.28 9.58 -23.80
N GLY A 227 -3.35 8.79 -23.22
CA GLY A 227 -2.11 9.28 -22.66
C GLY A 227 -2.18 9.85 -21.25
N ASP A 228 -3.30 9.67 -20.52
CA ASP A 228 -3.42 9.99 -19.09
C ASP A 228 -2.52 9.09 -18.22
N ILE A 229 -2.29 7.85 -18.67
CA ILE A 229 -1.38 6.89 -18.03
C ILE A 229 -0.34 6.46 -19.06
N GLU A 230 0.92 6.61 -18.70
CA GLU A 230 2.06 6.20 -19.52
C GLU A 230 2.90 5.20 -18.73
N ILE A 231 3.24 4.07 -19.37
CA ILE A 231 4.13 3.07 -18.79
C ILE A 231 5.30 2.90 -19.76
N ALA A 232 6.51 3.23 -19.30
CA ALA A 232 7.68 3.26 -20.17
C ALA A 232 8.98 3.00 -19.41
N PRO A 233 10.00 2.41 -20.08
CA PRO A 233 11.33 2.25 -19.51
C PRO A 233 11.96 3.59 -19.10
N LEU A 234 12.81 3.58 -18.08
CA LEU A 234 13.50 4.76 -17.56
C LEU A 234 14.26 5.55 -18.64
N ALA A 235 14.83 4.86 -19.61
CA ALA A 235 15.58 5.50 -20.71
C ALA A 235 14.73 6.49 -21.52
N PHE A 236 13.40 6.28 -21.60
CA PHE A 236 12.48 7.14 -22.36
C PHE A 236 12.12 8.44 -21.64
N MET A 237 12.58 8.60 -20.41
CA MET A 237 12.38 9.83 -19.62
C MET A 237 13.43 10.91 -19.96
N ARG A 238 14.50 10.55 -20.68
CA ARG A 238 15.57 11.48 -21.01
C ARG A 238 15.08 12.62 -21.92
N GLY A 239 15.46 13.85 -21.60
CA GLY A 239 15.12 15.05 -22.37
C GLY A 239 13.69 15.56 -22.19
N ARG A 240 12.90 14.95 -21.33
CA ARG A 240 11.51 15.34 -21.06
C ARG A 240 11.44 16.29 -19.85
N THR A 241 10.35 17.05 -19.79
CA THR A 241 9.93 17.79 -18.59
C THR A 241 8.54 17.29 -18.23
N LEU A 242 8.38 16.76 -17.02
CA LEU A 242 7.15 16.14 -16.54
C LEU A 242 6.34 17.20 -15.79
N LYS A 243 5.33 17.80 -16.45
CA LYS A 243 4.44 18.80 -15.86
C LYS A 243 3.09 18.15 -15.52
N ASN A 244 2.40 18.67 -14.50
CA ASN A 244 1.09 18.21 -14.05
C ASN A 244 1.01 16.69 -13.88
N SER A 245 2.09 16.06 -13.41
CA SER A 245 2.23 14.61 -13.46
C SER A 245 2.70 13.99 -12.15
N PHE A 246 2.32 12.73 -11.96
CA PHE A 246 2.81 11.89 -10.88
C PHE A 246 3.69 10.80 -11.50
N ALA A 247 4.99 10.92 -11.37
CA ALA A 247 5.95 10.00 -11.96
C ALA A 247 6.52 9.04 -10.91
N ILE A 248 6.49 7.75 -11.20
CA ILE A 248 6.98 6.69 -10.31
C ILE A 248 8.11 5.94 -11.01
N LEU A 249 9.30 5.93 -10.41
CA LEU A 249 10.39 5.03 -10.76
C LEU A 249 10.37 3.86 -9.78
N ASP A 250 9.97 2.71 -10.26
CA ASP A 250 9.94 1.46 -9.49
C ASP A 250 11.23 0.65 -9.73
N GLU A 251 11.63 -0.22 -8.80
CA GLU A 251 12.87 -1.01 -8.82
C GLU A 251 14.13 -0.14 -8.98
N ALA A 252 14.13 1.03 -8.35
CA ALA A 252 15.19 2.04 -8.51
C ALA A 252 16.56 1.61 -7.98
N GLN A 253 16.66 0.55 -7.17
CA GLN A 253 17.95 -0.05 -6.81
C GLN A 253 18.72 -0.54 -8.03
N ASN A 254 18.00 -0.77 -9.12
CA ASN A 254 18.52 -1.22 -10.39
C ASN A 254 18.83 -0.05 -11.38
N ALA A 255 18.74 1.18 -10.90
CA ALA A 255 19.18 2.36 -11.64
C ALA A 255 20.50 2.88 -11.10
N THR A 256 21.37 3.35 -12.00
CA THR A 256 22.62 4.01 -11.63
C THR A 256 22.36 5.41 -11.08
N ASP A 257 23.34 5.97 -10.38
CA ASP A 257 23.31 7.34 -9.87
C ASP A 257 22.95 8.37 -10.96
N THR A 258 23.57 8.25 -12.13
CA THR A 258 23.30 9.12 -13.27
C THR A 258 21.86 8.99 -13.78
N GLN A 259 21.31 7.77 -13.78
CA GLN A 259 19.92 7.51 -14.19
C GLN A 259 18.91 8.07 -13.20
N ILE A 260 19.14 7.90 -11.89
CA ILE A 260 18.27 8.48 -10.86
C ILE A 260 18.33 10.02 -10.92
N LYS A 261 19.53 10.60 -11.02
CA LYS A 261 19.70 12.05 -11.21
C LYS A 261 18.96 12.53 -12.46
N MET A 262 19.11 11.81 -13.58
CA MET A 262 18.40 12.13 -14.82
C MET A 262 16.89 12.15 -14.61
N PHE A 263 16.32 11.16 -13.92
CA PHE A 263 14.89 11.08 -13.67
C PHE A 263 14.39 12.17 -12.73
N LEU A 264 15.08 12.40 -11.61
CA LEU A 264 14.74 13.45 -10.65
C LEU A 264 14.72 14.84 -11.28
N THR A 265 15.67 15.12 -12.18
CA THR A 265 15.74 16.39 -12.89
C THR A 265 14.68 16.56 -13.98
N ARG A 266 13.76 15.63 -14.14
CA ARG A 266 12.59 15.73 -15.04
C ARG A 266 11.41 16.44 -14.39
N ILE A 267 11.46 16.68 -13.08
CA ILE A 267 10.35 17.34 -12.38
C ILE A 267 10.00 18.67 -13.04
N GLY A 268 8.73 18.87 -13.30
CA GLY A 268 8.16 20.09 -13.82
C GLY A 268 7.12 20.67 -12.85
N GLU A 269 6.50 21.75 -13.27
CA GLU A 269 5.47 22.43 -12.50
C GLU A 269 4.31 21.48 -12.14
N ASN A 270 3.78 21.59 -10.91
CA ASN A 270 2.68 20.80 -10.37
C ASN A 270 2.91 19.26 -10.51
N SER A 271 4.13 18.80 -10.27
CA SER A 271 4.47 17.39 -10.44
C SER A 271 5.05 16.77 -9.19
N LYS A 272 4.91 15.46 -9.11
CA LYS A 272 5.50 14.64 -8.03
C LYS A 272 6.36 13.55 -8.62
N ILE A 273 7.50 13.29 -8.00
CA ILE A 273 8.39 12.20 -8.37
C ILE A 273 8.54 11.24 -7.19
N VAL A 274 8.28 9.97 -7.44
CA VAL A 274 8.45 8.89 -6.47
C VAL A 274 9.52 7.93 -6.95
N ILE A 275 10.46 7.62 -6.08
CA ILE A 275 11.51 6.63 -6.30
C ILE A 275 11.33 5.50 -5.28
N ASN A 276 10.99 4.31 -5.77
CA ASN A 276 10.80 3.11 -4.97
C ASN A 276 11.89 2.09 -5.28
N GLY A 277 12.44 1.46 -4.24
CA GLY A 277 13.39 0.37 -4.46
C GLY A 277 13.65 -0.49 -3.23
N ASP A 278 14.29 -1.63 -3.48
CA ASP A 278 14.76 -2.56 -2.46
C ASP A 278 16.29 -2.66 -2.52
N PRO A 279 17.01 -2.01 -1.61
CA PRO A 279 18.48 -2.03 -1.62
C PRO A 279 19.09 -3.43 -1.46
N SER A 280 18.31 -4.44 -1.04
CA SER A 280 18.78 -5.83 -0.91
C SER A 280 18.72 -6.61 -2.23
N GLN A 281 17.94 -6.14 -3.21
CA GLN A 281 17.68 -6.81 -4.49
C GLN A 281 18.30 -6.02 -5.67
N ILE A 282 19.62 -5.89 -5.65
CA ILE A 282 20.35 -5.20 -6.72
C ILE A 282 20.79 -6.24 -7.77
N ASP A 283 20.22 -6.13 -8.98
CA ASP A 283 20.51 -7.00 -10.13
C ASP A 283 21.52 -6.39 -11.12
N LEU A 284 22.02 -5.20 -10.82
CA LEU A 284 23.10 -4.58 -11.62
C LEU A 284 24.36 -5.47 -11.61
N PRO A 285 25.07 -5.58 -12.75
CA PRO A 285 26.33 -6.33 -12.85
C PRO A 285 27.36 -5.92 -11.78
N ASN A 286 27.40 -4.63 -11.48
CA ASN A 286 28.16 -4.08 -10.35
C ASN A 286 27.20 -3.42 -9.37
N LYS A 287 26.99 -4.04 -8.21
CA LYS A 287 26.07 -3.56 -7.17
C LYS A 287 26.44 -2.18 -6.63
N SER A 288 27.71 -1.80 -6.66
CA SER A 288 28.17 -0.47 -6.24
C SER A 288 27.68 0.67 -7.14
N LEU A 289 27.20 0.37 -8.34
CA LEU A 289 26.63 1.36 -9.26
C LEU A 289 25.19 1.76 -8.92
N SER A 290 24.52 1.06 -7.99
CA SER A 290 23.16 1.42 -7.57
C SER A 290 23.13 2.82 -6.96
N GLY A 291 22.32 3.68 -7.57
CA GLY A 291 22.21 5.09 -7.17
C GLY A 291 21.23 5.34 -6.03
N LEU A 292 20.38 4.37 -5.65
CA LEU A 292 19.28 4.57 -4.70
C LEU A 292 19.77 5.06 -3.32
N ASN A 293 20.69 4.33 -2.71
CA ASN A 293 21.21 4.68 -1.38
C ASN A 293 22.01 5.99 -1.39
N LYS A 294 22.73 6.27 -2.48
CA LYS A 294 23.48 7.52 -2.65
C LYS A 294 22.52 8.70 -2.79
N SER A 295 21.51 8.58 -3.64
CA SER A 295 20.49 9.63 -3.80
C SER A 295 19.75 9.91 -2.48
N LYS A 296 19.39 8.86 -1.72
CA LYS A 296 18.79 9.01 -0.40
C LYS A 296 19.67 9.81 0.57
N LYS A 297 20.97 9.52 0.63
CA LYS A 297 21.92 10.23 1.49
C LYS A 297 22.12 11.68 1.06
N LEU A 298 22.24 11.92 -0.25
CA LEU A 298 22.49 13.26 -0.79
C LEU A 298 21.30 14.20 -0.67
N LEU A 299 20.08 13.67 -0.81
CA LEU A 299 18.88 14.49 -0.97
C LEU A 299 17.99 14.49 0.27
N GLY A 300 18.14 13.53 1.18
CA GLY A 300 17.27 13.37 2.34
C GLY A 300 17.30 14.49 3.37
N HIS A 301 18.22 15.46 3.24
CA HIS A 301 18.28 16.65 4.08
C HIS A 301 17.45 17.84 3.53
N LEU A 302 16.99 17.75 2.29
CA LEU A 302 16.16 18.78 1.66
C LEU A 302 14.73 18.67 2.16
N LYS A 303 14.12 19.78 2.56
CA LYS A 303 12.77 19.81 3.18
C LYS A 303 11.65 19.37 2.22
N GLU A 304 11.86 19.59 0.93
CA GLU A 304 10.94 19.26 -0.14
C GLU A 304 10.96 17.77 -0.50
N ILE A 305 11.94 17.04 0.03
CA ILE A 305 12.15 15.61 -0.25
C ILE A 305 11.84 14.78 0.98
N SER A 306 10.90 13.87 0.86
CA SER A 306 10.58 12.91 1.91
C SER A 306 11.28 11.58 1.69
N VAL A 307 11.96 11.09 2.73
CA VAL A 307 12.56 9.75 2.74
C VAL A 307 11.78 8.84 3.68
N VAL A 308 11.39 7.66 3.18
CA VAL A 308 10.68 6.64 3.96
C VAL A 308 11.38 5.30 3.84
N ASP A 309 11.89 4.81 4.96
CA ASP A 309 12.56 3.51 5.05
C ASP A 309 11.61 2.46 5.64
N PHE A 310 11.31 1.44 4.84
CA PHE A 310 10.57 0.26 5.25
C PHE A 310 11.52 -0.82 5.76
N ASP A 311 11.02 -1.66 6.66
CA ASP A 311 11.75 -2.84 7.14
C ASP A 311 10.91 -4.12 7.04
N HIS A 312 11.43 -5.21 7.58
CA HIS A 312 10.79 -6.52 7.52
C HIS A 312 9.45 -6.58 8.26
N THR A 313 9.20 -5.69 9.23
CA THR A 313 7.93 -5.62 9.97
C THR A 313 6.80 -5.05 9.14
N ASP A 314 7.12 -4.30 8.08
CA ASP A 314 6.16 -3.72 7.14
C ASP A 314 5.75 -4.67 6.01
N VAL A 315 6.39 -5.85 5.92
CA VAL A 315 6.14 -6.82 4.84
C VAL A 315 4.77 -7.46 4.98
N VAL A 316 3.95 -7.31 3.96
CA VAL A 316 2.61 -7.89 3.85
C VAL A 316 2.65 -9.01 2.81
N ARG A 317 3.04 -10.20 3.22
CA ARG A 317 3.14 -11.40 2.37
C ARG A 317 2.44 -12.59 2.98
N HIS A 318 2.17 -13.60 2.15
CA HIS A 318 1.68 -14.88 2.64
C HIS A 318 2.69 -15.47 3.64
N PRO A 319 2.25 -16.02 4.82
CA PRO A 319 3.15 -16.54 5.84
C PRO A 319 4.16 -17.58 5.33
N LEU A 320 3.76 -18.39 4.35
CA LEU A 320 4.63 -19.38 3.72
C LEU A 320 5.81 -18.72 2.97
N VAL A 321 5.59 -17.58 2.30
CA VAL A 321 6.66 -16.87 1.60
C VAL A 321 7.73 -16.38 2.58
N SER A 322 7.32 -15.88 3.74
CA SER A 322 8.27 -15.48 4.79
C SER A 322 9.11 -16.66 5.29
N LYS A 323 8.50 -17.85 5.43
CA LYS A 323 9.22 -19.08 5.81
C LYS A 323 10.21 -19.53 4.72
N ILE A 324 9.80 -19.45 3.45
CA ILE A 324 10.68 -19.80 2.31
C ILE A 324 11.88 -18.85 2.28
N VAL A 325 11.66 -17.53 2.33
CA VAL A 325 12.76 -16.56 2.31
C VAL A 325 13.73 -16.79 3.46
N LYS A 326 13.22 -17.06 4.66
CA LYS A 326 14.05 -17.37 5.82
C LYS A 326 14.89 -18.63 5.60
N ALA A 327 14.30 -19.72 5.11
CA ALA A 327 15.02 -20.96 4.84
C ALA A 327 16.18 -20.78 3.84
N TYR A 328 15.99 -19.95 2.80
CA TYR A 328 17.05 -19.64 1.84
C TYR A 328 18.12 -18.68 2.41
N SER A 329 17.76 -17.79 3.35
CA SER A 329 18.74 -16.92 4.00
C SER A 329 19.63 -17.67 4.99
N ASP A 330 19.06 -18.64 5.71
CA ASP A 330 19.79 -19.44 6.70
C ASP A 330 20.85 -20.37 6.04
N GLN A 331 20.64 -20.78 4.77
CA GLN A 331 21.64 -21.55 3.99
C GLN A 331 22.85 -20.73 3.51
N LYS A 332 22.79 -19.40 3.51
CA LYS A 332 23.92 -18.55 3.10
C LYS A 332 24.91 -18.28 4.23
N THR A 333 24.66 -18.80 5.41
CA THR A 333 25.50 -18.62 6.61
C THR A 333 26.35 -19.86 6.94
N GLU A 334 26.21 -20.95 6.17
CA GLU A 334 27.13 -22.09 6.13
C GLU A 334 28.09 -21.99 4.92
#